data_90e343d468eb41d68d5dd42d2abe6dbc
#
_entry.id   90e343d468eb41d68d5dd42d2abe6dbc
#
_cell.length_a   1.000
_cell.length_b   1.000
_cell.length_c   1.000
_cell.angle_alpha   90.00
_cell.angle_beta   90.00
_cell.angle_gamma   90.00
#
_symmetry.space_group_name_H-M   'P 1'
#
loop_
_entity.id
_entity.type
_entity.pdbx_description
1 polymer ?
#
loop_
_entity_poly.entity_id
_entity_poly.type
_entity_poly.pdbx_seq_one_letter_code
_entity_poly.pdbx_strand_id
1 'polypeptide(L)'
;MRAAKQEFFANGFADTNVRTIAEKAGVTTGALYNLFNNKDGIFEALVSGIFDELLNIMSHSELLESQNFGMKTSDLSTITELSQRRFLRMIDFFYDNWDAMKLIVCCSKGSSYEHIFDKAIDITEKDTFRLLKLDGVKMSRRIRFFIHVMVTSHFENLKEIFYYNLKKSEAVEYMLDFNIYHCAGWKQYWMEQVKG
;
A
#
# COMPACT_ATOMS: atom_id res chain seq x y z
N MET A 1 1.69 5.72 -24.52
CA MET A 1 1.96 5.40 -23.09
C MET A 1 3.44 5.43 -22.71
N ARG A 2 4.41 4.89 -23.52
CA ARG A 2 5.85 4.89 -23.16
C ARG A 2 6.42 6.30 -22.91
N ALA A 3 6.12 7.29 -23.74
CA ALA A 3 6.57 8.67 -23.56
C ALA A 3 6.01 9.29 -22.25
N ALA A 4 4.73 9.07 -21.95
CA ALA A 4 4.11 9.55 -20.72
C ALA A 4 4.77 8.96 -19.49
N LYS A 5 5.01 7.62 -19.48
CA LYS A 5 5.71 6.94 -18.39
C LYS A 5 7.09 7.53 -18.14
N GLN A 6 7.86 7.75 -19.20
CA GLN A 6 9.22 8.35 -19.11
C GLN A 6 9.18 9.77 -18.52
N GLU A 7 8.20 10.59 -18.95
CA GLU A 7 8.08 11.97 -18.45
C GLU A 7 7.67 12.01 -16.97
N PHE A 8 6.71 11.17 -16.56
CA PHE A 8 6.31 11.11 -15.17
C PHE A 8 7.43 10.58 -14.26
N PHE A 9 8.23 9.61 -14.72
CA PHE A 9 9.41 9.17 -13.95
C PHE A 9 10.50 10.23 -13.83
N ALA A 10 10.70 11.03 -14.87
CA ALA A 10 11.72 12.05 -14.87
C ALA A 10 11.37 13.28 -14.03
N ASN A 11 10.10 13.70 -14.03
CA ASN A 11 9.68 15.00 -13.51
C ASN A 11 8.61 14.91 -12.39
N GLY A 12 8.05 13.72 -12.13
CA GLY A 12 6.84 13.55 -11.33
C GLY A 12 5.59 14.08 -12.05
N PHE A 13 4.42 13.84 -11.47
CA PHE A 13 3.16 14.31 -12.06
C PHE A 13 3.09 15.84 -12.09
N ALA A 14 3.40 16.52 -10.97
CA ALA A 14 3.22 17.96 -10.85
C ALA A 14 3.93 18.73 -11.97
N ASP A 15 5.20 18.41 -12.20
CA ASP A 15 6.08 19.17 -13.11
C ASP A 15 6.08 18.63 -14.56
N THR A 16 5.40 17.52 -14.82
CA THR A 16 5.29 16.97 -16.17
C THR A 16 4.37 17.83 -17.03
N ASN A 17 4.87 18.19 -18.25
CA ASN A 17 4.12 18.93 -19.25
C ASN A 17 3.57 17.99 -20.33
N VAL A 18 2.24 18.03 -20.55
CA VAL A 18 1.56 17.19 -21.57
C VAL A 18 2.07 17.49 -22.97
N ARG A 19 2.50 18.71 -23.26
CA ARG A 19 3.09 19.06 -24.55
C ARG A 19 4.38 18.28 -24.82
N THR A 20 5.24 18.12 -23.81
CA THR A 20 6.45 17.32 -23.93
C THR A 20 6.14 15.85 -24.17
N ILE A 21 5.10 15.32 -23.51
CA ILE A 21 4.62 13.96 -23.76
C ILE A 21 4.17 13.81 -25.23
N ALA A 22 3.39 14.77 -25.74
CA ALA A 22 2.89 14.76 -27.12
C ALA A 22 4.04 14.78 -28.13
N GLU A 23 4.99 15.70 -27.95
CA GLU A 23 6.19 15.83 -28.81
C GLU A 23 7.00 14.51 -28.84
N LYS A 24 7.27 13.91 -27.67
CA LYS A 24 8.00 12.63 -27.58
C LYS A 24 7.20 11.43 -28.13
N ALA A 25 5.90 11.50 -28.09
CA ALA A 25 5.01 10.46 -28.65
C ALA A 25 4.77 10.62 -30.16
N GLY A 26 5.19 11.73 -30.78
CA GLY A 26 4.93 12.03 -32.19
C GLY A 26 3.46 12.31 -32.49
N VAL A 27 2.72 12.86 -31.53
CA VAL A 27 1.28 13.19 -31.65
C VAL A 27 1.03 14.65 -31.25
N THR A 28 -0.18 15.16 -31.50
CA THR A 28 -0.57 16.49 -31.04
C THR A 28 -1.08 16.43 -29.60
N THR A 29 -0.95 17.55 -28.85
CA THR A 29 -1.53 17.69 -27.51
C THR A 29 -3.06 17.51 -27.55
N GLY A 30 -3.72 17.97 -28.62
CA GLY A 30 -5.16 17.78 -28.80
C GLY A 30 -5.54 16.30 -28.92
N ALA A 31 -4.72 15.47 -29.60
CA ALA A 31 -4.95 14.04 -29.68
C ALA A 31 -4.86 13.36 -28.29
N LEU A 32 -3.91 13.79 -27.46
CA LEU A 32 -3.81 13.27 -26.11
C LEU A 32 -5.01 13.67 -25.24
N TYR A 33 -5.45 14.93 -25.32
CA TYR A 33 -6.63 15.37 -24.56
C TYR A 33 -7.93 14.72 -25.04
N ASN A 34 -8.07 14.46 -26.33
CA ASN A 34 -9.23 13.71 -26.86
C ASN A 34 -9.27 12.27 -26.35
N LEU A 35 -8.11 11.65 -26.10
CA LEU A 35 -8.03 10.26 -25.64
C LEU A 35 -8.12 10.13 -24.10
N PHE A 36 -7.52 11.06 -23.38
CA PHE A 36 -7.32 10.96 -21.92
C PHE A 36 -7.99 12.07 -21.13
N ASN A 37 -8.66 13.02 -21.76
CA ASN A 37 -9.30 14.21 -21.21
C ASN A 37 -8.30 15.25 -20.61
N ASN A 38 -7.38 14.83 -19.77
CA ASN A 38 -6.43 15.71 -19.08
C ASN A 38 -5.15 14.95 -18.69
N LYS A 39 -4.21 15.62 -18.00
CA LYS A 39 -2.97 15.02 -17.52
C LYS A 39 -3.23 13.87 -16.54
N ASP A 40 -4.24 14.02 -15.69
CA ASP A 40 -4.62 12.99 -14.70
C ASP A 40 -5.10 11.71 -15.39
N GLY A 41 -5.92 11.82 -16.45
CA GLY A 41 -6.34 10.66 -17.26
C GLY A 41 -5.18 9.94 -17.96
N ILE A 42 -4.12 10.67 -18.36
CA ILE A 42 -2.89 10.05 -18.88
C ILE A 42 -2.18 9.26 -17.78
N PHE A 43 -2.11 9.81 -16.57
CA PHE A 43 -1.50 9.14 -15.42
C PHE A 43 -2.31 7.92 -14.98
N GLU A 44 -3.62 8.07 -14.86
CA GLU A 44 -4.57 7.01 -14.57
C GLU A 44 -4.43 5.82 -15.52
N ALA A 45 -4.30 6.05 -16.81
CA ALA A 45 -4.11 4.99 -17.80
C ALA A 45 -2.80 4.19 -17.63
N LEU A 46 -1.85 4.68 -16.84
CA LEU A 46 -0.61 3.97 -16.47
C LEU A 46 -0.75 3.17 -15.18
N VAL A 47 -1.68 3.53 -14.29
CA VAL A 47 -1.76 3.00 -12.93
C VAL A 47 -3.14 2.40 -12.58
N SER A 48 -4.12 2.48 -13.47
CA SER A 48 -5.49 1.99 -13.23
C SER A 48 -5.53 0.48 -12.94
N GLY A 49 -6.42 0.10 -12.03
CA GLY A 49 -6.62 -1.30 -11.62
C GLY A 49 -5.62 -1.83 -10.58
N ILE A 50 -4.43 -1.24 -10.49
CA ILE A 50 -3.37 -1.69 -9.58
C ILE A 50 -3.76 -1.50 -8.11
N PHE A 51 -4.44 -0.40 -7.82
CA PHE A 51 -4.75 -0.07 -6.43
C PHE A 51 -5.85 -0.94 -5.82
N ASP A 52 -6.86 -1.30 -6.59
CA ASP A 52 -7.94 -2.16 -6.09
C ASP A 52 -7.42 -3.57 -5.77
N GLU A 53 -6.51 -4.09 -6.59
CA GLU A 53 -5.84 -5.36 -6.34
C GLU A 53 -4.91 -5.27 -5.11
N LEU A 54 -4.18 -4.18 -4.96
CA LEU A 54 -3.36 -3.93 -3.76
C LEU A 54 -4.22 -3.90 -2.49
N LEU A 55 -5.34 -3.19 -2.50
CA LEU A 55 -6.27 -3.15 -1.38
C LEU A 55 -6.79 -4.54 -1.02
N ASN A 56 -7.09 -5.37 -2.01
CA ASN A 56 -7.53 -6.74 -1.80
C ASN A 56 -6.45 -7.59 -1.12
N ILE A 57 -5.19 -7.49 -1.58
CA ILE A 57 -4.05 -8.19 -0.96
C ILE A 57 -3.83 -7.71 0.49
N MET A 58 -4.01 -6.41 0.75
CA MET A 58 -3.75 -5.80 2.05
C MET A 58 -4.88 -5.99 3.06
N SER A 59 -6.09 -6.33 2.61
CA SER A 59 -7.21 -6.54 3.52
C SER A 59 -6.92 -7.66 4.52
N HIS A 60 -7.36 -7.47 5.78
CA HIS A 60 -7.26 -8.49 6.83
C HIS A 60 -8.37 -9.55 6.75
N SER A 61 -8.99 -9.72 5.57
CA SER A 61 -10.13 -10.64 5.41
C SER A 61 -9.83 -12.05 5.88
N GLU A 62 -8.64 -12.60 5.55
CA GLU A 62 -8.24 -13.94 5.99
C GLU A 62 -8.15 -14.06 7.52
N LEU A 63 -7.68 -13.01 8.20
CA LEU A 63 -7.60 -12.98 9.66
C LEU A 63 -8.99 -12.83 10.30
N LEU A 64 -9.86 -12.02 9.70
CA LEU A 64 -11.25 -11.87 10.13
C LEU A 64 -12.04 -13.16 9.90
N GLU A 65 -11.83 -13.86 8.81
CA GLU A 65 -12.43 -15.16 8.53
C GLU A 65 -11.96 -16.22 9.51
N SER A 66 -10.67 -16.29 9.82
CA SER A 66 -10.12 -17.24 10.78
C SER A 66 -10.71 -17.08 12.18
N GLN A 67 -11.02 -15.84 12.60
CA GLN A 67 -11.70 -15.57 13.86
C GLN A 67 -13.16 -16.08 13.88
N ASN A 68 -13.86 -16.05 12.75
CA ASN A 68 -15.20 -16.61 12.64
C ASN A 68 -15.21 -18.14 12.87
N PHE A 69 -14.04 -18.81 12.69
CA PHE A 69 -13.85 -20.24 13.02
C PHE A 69 -13.32 -20.47 14.44
N GLY A 70 -13.35 -19.45 15.33
CA GLY A 70 -12.95 -19.57 16.74
C GLY A 70 -11.46 -19.47 17.00
N MET A 71 -10.65 -19.09 16.02
CA MET A 71 -9.22 -18.80 16.23
C MET A 71 -9.09 -17.44 16.93
N LYS A 72 -8.42 -17.44 18.07
CA LYS A 72 -8.11 -16.18 18.77
C LYS A 72 -6.92 -15.51 18.11
N THR A 73 -6.94 -14.19 18.02
CA THR A 73 -5.79 -13.38 17.58
C THR A 73 -4.57 -13.54 18.50
N SER A 74 -4.72 -14.21 19.62
CA SER A 74 -3.62 -14.61 20.51
C SER A 74 -2.81 -15.82 20.01
N ASP A 75 -3.30 -16.53 18.99
CA ASP A 75 -2.52 -17.61 18.36
C ASP A 75 -1.50 -17.05 17.37
N LEU A 76 -0.31 -16.87 17.90
CA LEU A 76 0.76 -16.14 17.22
C LEU A 76 1.35 -16.83 16.03
N SER A 77 1.47 -18.12 16.06
CA SER A 77 2.06 -18.89 14.96
C SER A 77 1.22 -18.65 13.70
N THR A 78 -0.09 -18.73 13.83
CA THR A 78 -1.03 -18.51 12.73
C THR A 78 -1.02 -17.06 12.22
N ILE A 79 -0.98 -16.06 13.12
CA ILE A 79 -0.91 -14.65 12.71
C ILE A 79 0.39 -14.36 11.97
N THR A 80 1.51 -14.88 12.47
CA THR A 80 2.81 -14.68 11.84
C THR A 80 2.85 -15.31 10.45
N GLU A 81 2.35 -16.54 10.31
CA GLU A 81 2.29 -17.21 9.01
C GLU A 81 1.36 -16.49 8.00
N LEU A 82 0.17 -16.07 8.43
CA LEU A 82 -0.75 -15.32 7.57
C LEU A 82 -0.16 -13.98 7.14
N SER A 83 0.49 -13.26 8.07
CA SER A 83 1.18 -12.01 7.78
C SER A 83 2.33 -12.22 6.79
N GLN A 84 3.14 -13.26 6.99
CA GLN A 84 4.25 -13.58 6.09
C GLN A 84 3.77 -13.92 4.67
N ARG A 85 2.73 -14.76 4.54
CA ARG A 85 2.14 -15.07 3.23
C ARG A 85 1.62 -13.82 2.53
N ARG A 86 0.95 -12.94 3.26
CA ARG A 86 0.44 -11.67 2.73
C ARG A 86 1.57 -10.76 2.26
N PHE A 87 2.65 -10.63 3.03
CA PHE A 87 3.81 -9.85 2.62
C PHE A 87 4.48 -10.40 1.36
N LEU A 88 4.64 -11.71 1.26
CA LEU A 88 5.21 -12.32 0.05
C LEU A 88 4.32 -12.07 -1.18
N ARG A 89 3.01 -12.27 -1.06
CA ARG A 89 2.07 -11.93 -2.15
C ARG A 89 2.15 -10.45 -2.54
N MET A 90 2.27 -9.56 -1.57
CA MET A 90 2.39 -8.12 -1.81
C MET A 90 3.72 -7.79 -2.52
N ILE A 91 4.83 -8.42 -2.16
CA ILE A 91 6.11 -8.26 -2.86
C ILE A 91 6.00 -8.78 -4.30
N ASP A 92 5.42 -9.96 -4.51
CA ASP A 92 5.19 -10.48 -5.86
C ASP A 92 4.40 -9.47 -6.69
N PHE A 93 3.28 -8.99 -6.16
CA PHE A 93 2.45 -7.98 -6.79
C PHE A 93 3.22 -6.67 -7.11
N PHE A 94 4.05 -6.18 -6.19
CA PHE A 94 4.86 -4.99 -6.42
C PHE A 94 5.83 -5.14 -7.59
N TYR A 95 6.49 -6.30 -7.70
CA TYR A 95 7.45 -6.55 -8.76
C TYR A 95 6.81 -6.89 -10.10
N ASP A 96 5.63 -7.51 -10.09
CA ASP A 96 4.83 -7.73 -11.31
C ASP A 96 4.27 -6.41 -11.86
N ASN A 97 4.05 -5.41 -11.00
CA ASN A 97 3.49 -4.10 -11.34
C ASN A 97 4.46 -2.95 -11.02
N TRP A 98 5.78 -3.18 -11.08
CA TRP A 98 6.81 -2.28 -10.58
C TRP A 98 6.67 -0.84 -11.06
N ASP A 99 6.54 -0.64 -12.37
CA ASP A 99 6.47 0.70 -12.95
C ASP A 99 5.23 1.48 -12.46
N ALA A 100 4.08 0.83 -12.41
CA ALA A 100 2.84 1.46 -11.95
C ALA A 100 2.89 1.78 -10.46
N MET A 101 3.35 0.83 -9.63
CA MET A 101 3.55 1.06 -8.20
C MET A 101 4.55 2.17 -7.92
N LYS A 102 5.66 2.20 -8.64
CA LYS A 102 6.68 3.25 -8.51
C LYS A 102 6.15 4.62 -8.94
N LEU A 103 5.33 4.70 -9.99
CA LEU A 103 4.65 5.94 -10.37
C LEU A 103 3.73 6.44 -9.24
N ILE A 104 2.94 5.54 -8.65
CA ILE A 104 2.05 5.87 -7.53
C ILE A 104 2.85 6.36 -6.32
N VAL A 105 3.89 5.64 -5.93
CA VAL A 105 4.67 5.96 -4.71
C VAL A 105 5.54 7.20 -4.87
N CYS A 106 6.25 7.31 -6.01
CA CYS A 106 7.30 8.31 -6.17
C CYS A 106 6.88 9.53 -7.01
N CYS A 107 5.85 9.41 -7.85
CA CYS A 107 5.57 10.39 -8.89
C CYS A 107 4.14 10.97 -8.86
N SER A 108 3.29 10.57 -7.94
CA SER A 108 1.85 10.91 -7.95
C SER A 108 1.50 12.29 -7.39
N LYS A 109 2.44 13.02 -6.79
CA LYS A 109 2.19 14.32 -6.15
C LYS A 109 1.49 15.29 -7.10
N GLY A 110 0.33 15.82 -6.70
CA GLY A 110 -0.52 16.70 -7.49
C GLY A 110 -1.53 16.00 -8.40
N SER A 111 -1.55 14.64 -8.44
CA SER A 111 -2.55 13.86 -9.15
C SER A 111 -3.69 13.41 -8.23
N SER A 112 -4.74 12.83 -8.80
CA SER A 112 -5.80 12.15 -8.05
C SER A 112 -5.32 10.93 -7.24
N TYR A 113 -4.10 10.47 -7.48
CA TYR A 113 -3.45 9.34 -6.81
C TYR A 113 -2.53 9.76 -5.66
N GLU A 114 -2.30 11.06 -5.41
CA GLU A 114 -1.41 11.55 -4.35
C GLU A 114 -1.73 10.97 -2.97
N HIS A 115 -3.03 10.88 -2.65
CA HIS A 115 -3.54 10.41 -1.34
C HIS A 115 -4.11 9.00 -1.38
N ILE A 116 -3.70 8.18 -2.36
CA ILE A 116 -4.32 6.88 -2.55
C ILE A 116 -4.02 5.93 -1.38
N PHE A 117 -2.85 6.05 -0.75
CA PHE A 117 -2.50 5.25 0.43
C PHE A 117 -3.32 5.61 1.66
N ASP A 118 -3.91 6.81 1.75
CA ASP A 118 -4.79 7.19 2.87
C ASP A 118 -6.00 6.26 2.95
N LYS A 119 -6.52 5.80 1.80
CA LYS A 119 -7.60 4.81 1.73
C LYS A 119 -7.17 3.45 2.28
N ALA A 120 -5.95 3.02 1.94
CA ALA A 120 -5.40 1.75 2.42
C ALA A 120 -5.17 1.80 3.95
N ILE A 121 -4.65 2.92 4.45
CA ILE A 121 -4.48 3.18 5.89
C ILE A 121 -5.84 3.09 6.60
N ASP A 122 -6.85 3.80 6.10
CA ASP A 122 -8.20 3.85 6.70
C ASP A 122 -8.86 2.45 6.75
N ILE A 123 -8.73 1.65 5.70
CA ILE A 123 -9.23 0.26 5.66
C ILE A 123 -8.49 -0.59 6.70
N THR A 124 -7.15 -0.54 6.72
CA THR A 124 -6.32 -1.32 7.64
C THR A 124 -6.59 -0.95 9.11
N GLU A 125 -6.79 0.33 9.41
CA GLU A 125 -7.18 0.79 10.75
C GLU A 125 -8.55 0.23 11.16
N LYS A 126 -9.55 0.30 10.28
CA LYS A 126 -10.89 -0.22 10.54
C LYS A 126 -10.87 -1.72 10.82
N ASP A 127 -10.10 -2.48 10.04
CA ASP A 127 -9.94 -3.91 10.23
C ASP A 127 -9.23 -4.21 11.57
N THR A 128 -8.16 -3.48 11.87
CA THR A 128 -7.44 -3.60 13.16
C THR A 128 -8.37 -3.28 14.35
N PHE A 129 -9.18 -2.21 14.25
CA PHE A 129 -10.16 -1.88 15.29
C PHE A 129 -11.22 -2.98 15.47
N ARG A 130 -11.65 -3.59 14.37
CA ARG A 130 -12.62 -4.68 14.39
C ARG A 130 -12.03 -5.90 15.09
N LEU A 131 -10.80 -6.28 14.76
CA LEU A 131 -10.08 -7.40 15.39
C LEU A 131 -9.93 -7.20 16.89
N LEU A 132 -9.46 -6.03 17.34
CA LEU A 132 -9.29 -5.70 18.76
C LEU A 132 -10.62 -5.76 19.54
N LYS A 133 -11.72 -5.29 18.93
CA LYS A 133 -13.05 -5.36 19.55
C LYS A 133 -13.52 -6.80 19.70
N LEU A 134 -13.25 -7.67 18.73
CA LEU A 134 -13.61 -9.09 18.80
C LEU A 134 -12.88 -9.79 19.95
N ASP A 135 -11.65 -9.34 20.28
CA ASP A 135 -10.88 -9.81 21.43
C ASP A 135 -11.26 -9.10 22.76
N GLY A 136 -12.31 -8.28 22.77
CA GLY A 136 -12.83 -7.64 23.97
C GLY A 136 -12.14 -6.35 24.36
N VAL A 137 -11.21 -5.82 23.55
CA VAL A 137 -10.48 -4.60 23.86
C VAL A 137 -11.38 -3.36 23.81
N LYS A 138 -11.42 -2.58 24.89
CA LYS A 138 -12.13 -1.29 24.93
C LYS A 138 -11.32 -0.22 24.20
N MET A 139 -11.86 0.27 23.09
CA MET A 139 -11.20 1.24 22.21
C MET A 139 -11.12 2.64 22.83
N SER A 140 -10.02 2.95 23.52
CA SER A 140 -9.71 4.29 24.03
C SER A 140 -9.14 5.19 22.93
N ARG A 141 -9.11 6.53 23.20
CA ARG A 141 -8.43 7.50 22.32
C ARG A 141 -6.94 7.17 22.15
N ARG A 142 -6.27 6.73 23.22
CA ARG A 142 -4.86 6.33 23.21
C ARG A 142 -4.63 5.15 22.25
N ILE A 143 -5.47 4.11 22.35
CA ILE A 143 -5.36 2.92 21.49
C ILE A 143 -5.57 3.29 20.01
N ARG A 144 -6.60 4.08 19.70
CA ARG A 144 -6.87 4.53 18.33
C ARG A 144 -5.69 5.32 17.76
N PHE A 145 -5.14 6.25 18.51
CA PHE A 145 -3.99 7.05 18.09
C PHE A 145 -2.75 6.18 17.85
N PHE A 146 -2.47 5.24 18.76
CA PHE A 146 -1.35 4.32 18.60
C PHE A 146 -1.50 3.47 17.32
N ILE A 147 -2.68 2.91 17.08
CA ILE A 147 -2.95 2.11 15.88
C ILE A 147 -2.77 2.96 14.62
N HIS A 148 -3.30 4.18 14.61
CA HIS A 148 -3.11 5.11 13.49
C HIS A 148 -1.63 5.31 13.16
N VAL A 149 -0.81 5.63 14.17
CA VAL A 149 0.63 5.84 13.97
C VAL A 149 1.32 4.57 13.46
N MET A 150 0.98 3.40 14.02
CA MET A 150 1.60 2.13 13.62
C MET A 150 1.20 1.71 12.20
N VAL A 151 -0.06 1.87 11.84
CA VAL A 151 -0.54 1.56 10.49
C VAL A 151 0.07 2.52 9.48
N THR A 152 0.05 3.83 9.74
CA THR A 152 0.69 4.82 8.85
C THR A 152 2.18 4.51 8.66
N SER A 153 2.90 4.25 9.76
CA SER A 153 4.32 3.89 9.72
C SER A 153 4.58 2.62 8.91
N HIS A 154 3.67 1.64 8.98
CA HIS A 154 3.77 0.42 8.17
C HIS A 154 3.74 0.72 6.67
N PHE A 155 2.81 1.58 6.21
CA PHE A 155 2.74 1.98 4.81
C PHE A 155 3.95 2.80 4.36
N GLU A 156 4.47 3.68 5.22
CA GLU A 156 5.71 4.43 4.90
C GLU A 156 6.90 3.48 4.74
N ASN A 157 7.05 2.47 5.61
CA ASN A 157 8.08 1.44 5.47
C ASN A 157 7.98 0.66 4.15
N LEU A 158 6.77 0.38 3.65
CA LEU A 158 6.60 -0.29 2.35
C LEU A 158 7.05 0.58 1.17
N LYS A 159 6.88 1.90 1.24
CA LYS A 159 7.30 2.82 0.19
C LYS A 159 8.82 2.87 0.01
N GLU A 160 9.59 2.55 1.06
CA GLU A 160 11.05 2.52 1.01
C GLU A 160 11.60 1.55 -0.07
N ILE A 161 10.87 0.46 -0.34
CA ILE A 161 11.21 -0.48 -1.42
C ILE A 161 11.36 0.25 -2.76
N PHE A 162 10.47 1.21 -3.04
CA PHE A 162 10.46 1.99 -4.29
C PHE A 162 11.42 3.16 -4.25
N TYR A 163 11.56 3.84 -3.11
CA TYR A 163 12.50 4.96 -2.95
C TYR A 163 13.95 4.51 -3.13
N TYR A 164 14.30 3.34 -2.58
CA TYR A 164 15.65 2.77 -2.70
C TYR A 164 15.82 1.85 -3.91
N ASN A 165 14.79 1.61 -4.72
CA ASN A 165 14.82 0.69 -5.87
C ASN A 165 15.40 -0.68 -5.51
N LEU A 166 14.95 -1.26 -4.41
CA LEU A 166 15.42 -2.56 -3.96
C LEU A 166 15.18 -3.62 -5.04
N LYS A 167 16.08 -4.58 -5.17
CA LYS A 167 15.82 -5.79 -5.97
C LYS A 167 14.82 -6.66 -5.24
N LYS A 168 14.10 -7.52 -5.97
CA LYS A 168 13.08 -8.40 -5.39
C LYS A 168 13.61 -9.23 -4.22
N SER A 169 14.83 -9.79 -4.34
CA SER A 169 15.46 -10.55 -3.26
C SER A 169 15.72 -9.71 -2.00
N GLU A 170 16.22 -8.47 -2.18
CA GLU A 170 16.48 -7.55 -1.08
C GLU A 170 15.16 -7.12 -0.39
N ALA A 171 14.10 -6.89 -1.19
CA ALA A 171 12.78 -6.56 -0.65
C ALA A 171 12.15 -7.73 0.12
N VAL A 172 12.34 -8.97 -0.34
CA VAL A 172 11.90 -10.17 0.39
C VAL A 172 12.62 -10.27 1.74
N GLU A 173 13.95 -10.15 1.77
CA GLU A 173 14.74 -10.19 3.01
C GLU A 173 14.31 -9.08 3.98
N TYR A 174 14.20 -7.86 3.49
CA TYR A 174 13.71 -6.71 4.26
C TYR A 174 12.32 -6.95 4.86
N MET A 175 11.39 -7.48 4.07
CA MET A 175 10.02 -7.73 4.53
C MET A 175 9.92 -8.88 5.53
N LEU A 176 10.80 -9.88 5.44
CA LEU A 176 10.88 -10.94 6.45
C LEU A 176 11.37 -10.39 7.79
N ASP A 177 12.43 -9.59 7.79
CA ASP A 177 12.94 -8.94 9.00
C ASP A 177 11.89 -7.98 9.60
N PHE A 178 11.26 -7.18 8.75
CA PHE A 178 10.18 -6.28 9.16
C PHE A 178 9.00 -7.05 9.76
N ASN A 179 8.61 -8.19 9.17
CA ASN A 179 7.53 -9.02 9.69
C ASN A 179 7.83 -9.58 11.07
N ILE A 180 9.06 -10.06 11.30
CA ILE A 180 9.50 -10.55 12.63
C ILE A 180 9.35 -9.45 13.68
N TYR A 181 9.91 -8.27 13.40
CA TYR A 181 9.83 -7.12 14.30
C TYR A 181 8.39 -6.68 14.56
N HIS A 182 7.62 -6.53 13.49
CA HIS A 182 6.25 -6.02 13.52
C HIS A 182 5.31 -6.98 14.26
N CYS A 183 5.38 -8.29 13.96
CA CYS A 183 4.56 -9.29 14.64
C CYS A 183 4.90 -9.42 16.13
N ALA A 184 6.18 -9.35 16.50
CA ALA A 184 6.59 -9.39 17.90
C ALA A 184 6.06 -8.18 18.69
N GLY A 185 6.17 -6.99 18.13
CA GLY A 185 5.66 -5.75 18.73
C GLY A 185 4.14 -5.77 18.88
N TRP A 186 3.41 -6.14 17.82
CA TRP A 186 1.95 -6.25 17.85
C TRP A 186 1.48 -7.27 18.86
N LYS A 187 2.12 -8.45 18.93
CA LYS A 187 1.80 -9.47 19.92
C LYS A 187 1.88 -8.91 21.32
N GLN A 188 3.02 -8.36 21.68
CA GLN A 188 3.23 -7.84 23.03
C GLN A 188 2.19 -6.76 23.36
N TYR A 189 1.98 -5.81 22.43
CA TYR A 189 0.99 -4.76 22.60
C TYR A 189 -0.43 -5.32 22.79
N TRP A 190 -0.83 -6.27 21.93
CA TRP A 190 -2.15 -6.90 22.00
C TRP A 190 -2.40 -7.61 23.32
N MET A 191 -1.44 -8.42 23.75
CA MET A 191 -1.53 -9.13 25.04
C MET A 191 -1.72 -8.18 26.23
N GLU A 192 -1.07 -7.02 26.22
CA GLU A 192 -1.23 -6.01 27.28
C GLU A 192 -2.61 -5.33 27.24
N GLN A 193 -3.21 -5.16 26.05
CA GLN A 193 -4.54 -4.56 25.93
C GLN A 193 -5.68 -5.53 26.31
N VAL A 194 -5.52 -6.83 26.11
CA VAL A 194 -6.53 -7.85 26.46
C VAL A 194 -6.54 -8.16 27.95
N LYS A 195 -5.41 -7.98 28.65
CA LYS A 195 -5.30 -8.17 30.10
C LYS A 195 -5.91 -7.05 30.96
N GLY A 196 -6.14 -5.88 30.39
CA GLY A 196 -6.66 -4.68 31.07
C GLY A 196 -8.13 -4.44 30.78
#